data_d15148ecbaccf21794bf921c071ec97b
#
_entry.id   d15148ecbaccf21794bf921c071ec97b
#
_cell.length_a   1.000
_cell.length_b   1.000
_cell.length_c   1.000
_cell.angle_alpha   90.00
_cell.angle_beta   90.00
_cell.angle_gamma   90.00
#
_symmetry.space_group_name_H-M   'P 1'
#
loop_
_entity.id
_entity.type
_entity.pdbx_description
1 polymer ?
#
loop_
_entity_poly.entity_id
_entity_poly.type
_entity_poly.pdbx_seq_one_letter_code
_entity_poly.pdbx_strand_id
1 'polypeptide(L)'
;MTEQELSAYIQAIRPADEAAMEAARRRQAQLAKPPGSLGQLEEISIRLAGVTGQVCPAMGKCRVAVFAADNGVVAEGVSCTPPSVTLQQAVNMTFRKTGMSAMAAAFGDDVTVVDVGIDGDVPPVGILHRKVRRGTGDIVREDAMTRQQVLEAMTAGIEQAAQAKADGVTALGIGEMGIGNTTTSAAVLSV
;
A
#
# COMPACT_ATOMS: atom_id res chain seq x y z
N MET A 1 4.70 3.72 17.76
CA MET A 1 3.90 4.96 17.69
C MET A 1 2.87 4.97 18.82
N THR A 2 2.62 6.12 19.39
CA THR A 2 1.56 6.37 20.39
C THR A 2 0.27 6.85 19.73
N GLU A 3 -0.86 6.82 20.45
CA GLU A 3 -2.13 7.39 19.97
C GLU A 3 -2.02 8.90 19.69
N GLN A 4 -1.24 9.62 20.48
CA GLN A 4 -1.03 11.06 20.27
C GLN A 4 -0.26 11.34 18.98
N GLU A 5 0.76 10.53 18.68
CA GLU A 5 1.51 10.62 17.42
C GLU A 5 0.62 10.29 16.22
N LEU A 6 -0.21 9.24 16.32
CA LEU A 6 -1.18 8.91 15.27
C LEU A 6 -2.15 10.09 15.04
N SER A 7 -2.69 10.66 16.12
CA SER A 7 -3.59 11.83 16.04
C SER A 7 -2.89 13.01 15.35
N ALA A 8 -1.62 13.26 15.65
CA ALA A 8 -0.85 14.32 15.00
C ALA A 8 -0.68 14.08 13.49
N TYR A 9 -0.42 12.84 13.07
CA TYR A 9 -0.38 12.50 11.65
C TYR A 9 -1.72 12.73 10.95
N ILE A 10 -2.84 12.31 11.59
CA ILE A 10 -4.19 12.52 11.04
C ILE A 10 -4.49 14.02 10.89
N GLN A 11 -4.16 14.83 11.91
CA GLN A 11 -4.38 16.29 11.87
C GLN A 11 -3.49 17.01 10.84
N ALA A 12 -2.36 16.42 10.45
CA ALA A 12 -1.49 16.98 9.44
C ALA A 12 -1.96 16.71 7.99
N ILE A 13 -2.98 15.86 7.79
CA ILE A 13 -3.58 15.60 6.48
C ILE A 13 -4.24 16.87 5.96
N ARG A 14 -3.85 17.29 4.76
CA ARG A 14 -4.40 18.47 4.10
C ARG A 14 -5.29 18.05 2.94
N PRO A 15 -6.34 18.82 2.63
CA PRO A 15 -7.12 18.61 1.42
C PRO A 15 -6.27 18.87 0.17
N ALA A 16 -6.73 18.36 -0.97
CA ALA A 16 -6.12 18.64 -2.26
C ALA A 16 -6.21 20.15 -2.59
N ASP A 17 -5.26 20.66 -3.35
CA ASP A 17 -5.21 22.04 -3.82
C ASP A 17 -6.28 22.27 -4.91
N GLU A 18 -7.41 22.87 -4.53
CA GLU A 18 -8.52 23.12 -5.46
C GLU A 18 -8.15 24.13 -6.54
N ALA A 19 -7.26 25.09 -6.26
CA ALA A 19 -6.81 26.05 -7.27
C ALA A 19 -6.00 25.36 -8.36
N ALA A 20 -5.14 24.42 -8.01
CA ALA A 20 -4.39 23.59 -8.95
C ALA A 20 -5.33 22.67 -9.75
N MET A 21 -6.33 22.07 -9.11
CA MET A 21 -7.35 21.25 -9.78
C MET A 21 -8.14 22.07 -10.80
N GLU A 22 -8.58 23.26 -10.44
CA GLU A 22 -9.32 24.14 -11.36
C GLU A 22 -8.45 24.60 -12.54
N ALA A 23 -7.18 24.90 -12.29
CA ALA A 23 -6.23 25.21 -13.36
C ALA A 23 -6.02 24.00 -14.30
N ALA A 24 -5.99 22.77 -13.76
CA ALA A 24 -5.91 21.55 -14.56
C ALA A 24 -7.17 21.33 -15.39
N ARG A 25 -8.38 21.57 -14.85
CA ARG A 25 -9.65 21.51 -15.61
C ARG A 25 -9.64 22.49 -16.78
N ARG A 26 -9.23 23.73 -16.54
CA ARG A 26 -9.10 24.73 -17.63
C ARG A 26 -8.11 24.29 -18.70
N ARG A 27 -6.98 23.70 -18.30
CA ARG A 27 -6.01 23.15 -19.25
C ARG A 27 -6.61 22.01 -20.07
N GLN A 28 -7.32 21.07 -19.45
CA GLN A 28 -7.96 19.95 -20.15
C GLN A 28 -8.95 20.45 -21.23
N ALA A 29 -9.69 21.52 -20.93
CA ALA A 29 -10.65 22.13 -21.89
C ALA A 29 -9.96 22.82 -23.09
N GLN A 30 -8.67 23.18 -22.96
CA GLN A 30 -7.91 23.88 -24.03
C GLN A 30 -7.09 22.92 -24.90
N LEU A 31 -7.01 21.61 -24.52
CA LEU A 31 -6.26 20.62 -25.30
C LEU A 31 -6.98 20.28 -26.60
N ALA A 32 -6.21 20.05 -27.68
CA ALA A 32 -6.74 19.68 -29.01
C ALA A 32 -7.24 18.22 -29.00
N LYS A 33 -8.32 17.98 -28.29
CA LYS A 33 -9.03 16.70 -28.17
C LYS A 33 -10.53 16.94 -27.99
N PRO A 34 -11.40 15.99 -28.35
CA PRO A 34 -12.80 16.08 -27.97
C PRO A 34 -12.95 16.10 -26.43
N PRO A 35 -13.84 16.94 -25.88
CA PRO A 35 -14.09 16.98 -24.45
C PRO A 35 -14.46 15.58 -23.91
N GLY A 36 -13.81 15.15 -22.80
CA GLY A 36 -14.06 13.87 -22.16
C GLY A 36 -13.50 12.64 -22.88
N SER A 37 -12.77 12.81 -24.00
CA SER A 37 -12.30 11.68 -24.83
C SER A 37 -11.32 10.73 -24.12
N LEU A 38 -10.60 11.21 -23.10
CA LEU A 38 -9.69 10.39 -22.30
C LEU A 38 -10.36 9.79 -21.06
N GLY A 39 -11.67 10.07 -20.84
CA GLY A 39 -12.43 9.49 -19.75
C GLY A 39 -11.80 9.73 -18.37
N GLN A 40 -11.60 8.67 -17.58
CA GLN A 40 -11.04 8.76 -16.24
C GLN A 40 -9.62 9.32 -16.18
N LEU A 41 -8.85 9.25 -17.25
CA LEU A 41 -7.50 9.82 -17.28
C LEU A 41 -7.51 11.34 -17.11
N GLU A 42 -8.55 12.02 -17.59
CA GLU A 42 -8.74 13.45 -17.37
C GLU A 42 -8.95 13.77 -15.88
N GLU A 43 -9.83 13.01 -15.23
CA GLU A 43 -10.10 13.16 -13.80
C GLU A 43 -8.86 12.81 -12.94
N ILE A 44 -8.14 11.75 -13.28
CA ILE A 44 -6.88 11.38 -12.61
C ILE A 44 -5.86 12.52 -12.71
N SER A 45 -5.71 13.13 -13.90
CA SER A 45 -4.78 14.25 -14.09
C SER A 45 -5.15 15.47 -13.24
N ILE A 46 -6.44 15.76 -13.10
CA ILE A 46 -6.95 16.85 -12.27
C ILE A 46 -6.68 16.58 -10.79
N ARG A 47 -6.94 15.36 -10.32
CA ARG A 47 -6.65 14.96 -8.93
C ARG A 47 -5.16 15.00 -8.63
N LEU A 48 -4.31 14.55 -9.55
CA LEU A 48 -2.85 14.63 -9.42
C LEU A 48 -2.39 16.08 -9.30
N ALA A 49 -3.00 17.01 -10.05
CA ALA A 49 -2.71 18.43 -9.89
C ALA A 49 -3.03 18.91 -8.47
N GLY A 50 -4.18 18.50 -7.91
CA GLY A 50 -4.56 18.83 -6.53
C GLY A 50 -3.61 18.25 -5.46
N VAL A 51 -3.12 17.03 -5.66
CA VAL A 51 -2.18 16.38 -4.73
C VAL A 51 -0.79 17.01 -4.79
N THR A 52 -0.34 17.40 -5.98
CA THR A 52 1.03 17.89 -6.19
C THR A 52 1.16 19.42 -6.16
N GLY A 53 0.05 20.14 -6.26
CA GLY A 53 0.04 21.60 -6.49
C GLY A 53 0.53 22.00 -7.89
N GLN A 54 0.65 21.06 -8.85
CA GLN A 54 1.19 21.28 -10.19
C GLN A 54 0.20 20.86 -11.26
N VAL A 55 -0.10 21.73 -12.20
CA VAL A 55 -1.05 21.46 -13.32
C VAL A 55 -0.62 20.29 -14.20
N CYS A 56 0.69 20.14 -14.38
CA CYS A 56 1.30 19.07 -15.18
C CYS A 56 2.43 18.42 -14.36
N PRO A 57 2.09 17.59 -13.37
CA PRO A 57 3.12 16.93 -12.56
C PRO A 57 3.90 15.92 -13.39
N ALA A 58 5.22 15.88 -13.19
CA ALA A 58 6.05 14.82 -13.75
C ALA A 58 6.01 13.61 -12.83
N MET A 59 5.72 12.43 -13.39
CA MET A 59 5.89 11.16 -12.70
C MET A 59 7.34 10.72 -12.85
N GLY A 60 8.04 10.61 -11.72
CA GLY A 60 9.44 10.19 -11.68
C GLY A 60 9.58 8.76 -11.18
N LYS A 61 10.38 8.58 -10.12
CA LYS A 61 10.64 7.28 -9.53
C LYS A 61 9.37 6.69 -8.88
N CYS A 62 9.06 5.45 -9.22
CA CYS A 62 7.94 4.71 -8.63
C CYS A 62 8.45 3.57 -7.73
N ARG A 63 7.66 3.25 -6.72
CA ARG A 63 7.91 2.11 -5.81
C ARG A 63 6.60 1.45 -5.42
N VAL A 64 6.62 0.12 -5.27
CA VAL A 64 5.52 -0.62 -4.64
C VAL A 64 6.01 -1.16 -3.30
N ALA A 65 5.34 -0.81 -2.21
CA ALA A 65 5.56 -1.37 -0.88
C ALA A 65 4.49 -2.43 -0.60
N VAL A 66 4.92 -3.67 -0.33
CA VAL A 66 4.03 -4.80 -0.04
C VAL A 66 4.24 -5.25 1.39
N PHE A 67 3.16 -5.22 2.18
CA PHE A 67 3.17 -5.65 3.57
C PHE A 67 2.66 -7.08 3.67
N ALA A 68 3.50 -7.98 4.19
CA ALA A 68 3.20 -9.40 4.25
C ALA A 68 2.89 -9.86 5.68
N ALA A 69 1.74 -10.54 5.85
CA ALA A 69 1.30 -11.10 7.12
C ALA A 69 0.35 -12.27 6.90
N ASP A 70 0.35 -13.24 7.81
CA ASP A 70 -0.63 -14.32 7.84
C ASP A 70 -1.89 -13.91 8.62
N ASN A 71 -3.04 -14.46 8.21
CA ASN A 71 -4.34 -14.15 8.77
C ASN A 71 -4.91 -15.37 9.50
N GLY A 72 -5.18 -15.25 10.81
CA GLY A 72 -5.70 -16.34 11.65
C GLY A 72 -7.02 -16.91 11.18
N VAL A 73 -7.86 -16.10 10.52
CA VAL A 73 -9.16 -16.52 9.97
C VAL A 73 -9.06 -17.64 8.91
N VAL A 74 -7.87 -17.94 8.40
CA VAL A 74 -7.66 -19.09 7.51
C VAL A 74 -8.04 -20.42 8.18
N ALA A 75 -7.96 -20.51 9.51
CA ALA A 75 -8.40 -21.67 10.28
C ALA A 75 -9.89 -22.00 10.06
N GLU A 76 -10.71 -21.02 9.66
CA GLU A 76 -12.13 -21.17 9.36
C GLU A 76 -12.42 -21.66 7.90
N GLY A 77 -11.38 -22.03 7.16
CA GLY A 77 -11.53 -22.62 5.82
C GLY A 77 -11.86 -21.60 4.72
N VAL A 78 -11.60 -20.31 4.93
CA VAL A 78 -11.88 -19.23 3.97
C VAL A 78 -10.96 -19.23 2.76
N SER A 79 -9.94 -20.08 2.73
CA SER A 79 -8.98 -20.20 1.60
C SER A 79 -8.67 -21.66 1.30
N CYS A 80 -8.63 -22.00 0.02
CA CYS A 80 -8.13 -23.31 -0.44
C CYS A 80 -6.59 -23.36 -0.51
N THR A 81 -5.92 -22.21 -0.36
CA THR A 81 -4.46 -22.09 -0.40
C THR A 81 -3.89 -22.16 1.02
N PRO A 82 -2.86 -22.98 1.28
CA PRO A 82 -2.28 -23.09 2.61
C PRO A 82 -1.54 -21.82 3.04
N PRO A 83 -1.52 -21.47 4.34
CA PRO A 83 -0.87 -20.27 4.87
C PRO A 83 0.62 -20.14 4.48
N SER A 84 1.34 -21.26 4.34
CA SER A 84 2.77 -21.27 3.94
C SER A 84 3.05 -20.53 2.63
N VAL A 85 2.04 -20.34 1.79
CA VAL A 85 2.16 -19.59 0.52
C VAL A 85 2.40 -18.10 0.76
N THR A 86 2.00 -17.53 1.90
CA THR A 86 2.31 -16.14 2.28
C THR A 86 3.81 -15.89 2.25
N LEU A 87 4.59 -16.70 2.97
CA LEU A 87 6.05 -16.59 2.98
C LEU A 87 6.65 -16.84 1.60
N GLN A 88 6.18 -17.88 0.90
CA GLN A 88 6.69 -18.23 -0.44
C GLN A 88 6.50 -17.06 -1.42
N GLN A 89 5.34 -16.41 -1.42
CA GLN A 89 5.07 -15.27 -2.29
C GLN A 89 5.86 -14.04 -1.89
N ALA A 90 6.01 -13.76 -0.59
CA ALA A 90 6.87 -12.67 -0.12
C ALA A 90 8.32 -12.84 -0.62
N VAL A 91 8.86 -14.05 -0.53
CA VAL A 91 10.19 -14.39 -1.08
C VAL A 91 10.22 -14.25 -2.60
N ASN A 92 9.21 -14.79 -3.32
CA ASN A 92 9.13 -14.70 -4.77
C ASN A 92 9.07 -13.24 -5.28
N MET A 93 8.45 -12.33 -4.53
CA MET A 93 8.42 -10.90 -4.87
C MET A 93 9.82 -10.29 -4.89
N THR A 94 10.69 -10.65 -3.94
CA THR A 94 12.07 -10.12 -3.92
C THR A 94 12.90 -10.58 -5.12
N PHE A 95 12.57 -11.74 -5.69
CA PHE A 95 13.17 -12.28 -6.91
C PHE A 95 12.44 -11.90 -8.20
N ARG A 96 11.48 -10.98 -8.14
CA ARG A 96 10.70 -10.53 -9.31
C ARG A 96 9.91 -11.66 -10.00
N LYS A 97 9.43 -12.66 -9.23
CA LYS A 97 8.75 -13.86 -9.72
C LYS A 97 7.23 -13.87 -9.51
N THR A 98 6.66 -12.77 -9.04
CA THR A 98 5.19 -12.61 -8.94
C THR A 98 4.70 -11.63 -9.99
N GLY A 99 3.40 -11.67 -10.35
CA GLY A 99 2.84 -10.80 -11.38
C GLY A 99 3.18 -9.32 -11.17
N MET A 100 2.90 -8.79 -9.98
CA MET A 100 3.21 -7.40 -9.63
C MET A 100 4.71 -7.10 -9.71
N SER A 101 5.56 -7.94 -9.10
CA SER A 101 7.00 -7.67 -9.06
C SER A 101 7.68 -7.85 -10.43
N ALA A 102 7.16 -8.73 -11.29
CA ALA A 102 7.62 -8.86 -12.68
C ALA A 102 7.24 -7.63 -13.51
N MET A 103 6.02 -7.11 -13.34
CA MET A 103 5.60 -5.85 -13.97
C MET A 103 6.46 -4.68 -13.50
N ALA A 104 6.66 -4.52 -12.19
CA ALA A 104 7.54 -3.50 -11.65
C ALA A 104 8.95 -3.56 -12.26
N ALA A 105 9.51 -4.77 -12.40
CA ALA A 105 10.80 -4.96 -13.06
C ALA A 105 10.80 -4.51 -14.53
N ALA A 106 9.72 -4.79 -15.27
CA ALA A 106 9.58 -4.40 -16.67
C ALA A 106 9.53 -2.88 -16.86
N PHE A 107 8.99 -2.14 -15.88
CA PHE A 107 8.91 -0.68 -15.91
C PHE A 107 10.08 0.01 -15.16
N GLY A 108 10.98 -0.74 -14.56
CA GLY A 108 12.10 -0.19 -13.79
C GLY A 108 11.70 0.34 -12.42
N ASP A 109 10.56 -0.07 -11.90
CA ASP A 109 10.04 0.36 -10.62
C ASP A 109 10.64 -0.48 -9.46
N ASP A 110 10.82 0.18 -8.31
CA ASP A 110 11.26 -0.48 -7.08
C ASP A 110 10.13 -1.30 -6.44
N VAL A 111 10.49 -2.42 -5.83
CA VAL A 111 9.58 -3.19 -4.95
C VAL A 111 10.25 -3.37 -3.60
N THR A 112 9.53 -3.00 -2.55
CA THR A 112 9.91 -3.25 -1.16
C THR A 112 8.91 -4.23 -0.55
N VAL A 113 9.40 -5.32 0.02
CA VAL A 113 8.58 -6.30 0.75
C VAL A 113 8.87 -6.16 2.23
N VAL A 114 7.82 -6.01 3.03
CA VAL A 114 7.90 -5.76 4.47
C VAL A 114 7.17 -6.89 5.21
N ASP A 115 7.90 -7.63 6.02
CA ASP A 115 7.30 -8.61 6.92
C ASP A 115 6.74 -7.87 8.15
N VAL A 116 5.42 -7.79 8.25
CA VAL A 116 4.71 -7.23 9.41
C VAL A 116 4.01 -8.31 10.24
N GLY A 117 3.98 -9.56 9.76
CA GLY A 117 3.29 -10.61 10.49
C GLY A 117 3.30 -11.99 9.82
N ILE A 118 4.30 -12.34 9.03
CA ILE A 118 4.42 -13.69 8.46
C ILE A 118 4.61 -14.71 9.61
N ASP A 119 3.81 -15.77 9.61
CA ASP A 119 3.95 -16.87 10.56
C ASP A 119 5.00 -17.87 10.07
N GLY A 120 6.25 -17.47 10.19
CA GLY A 120 7.37 -18.26 9.74
C GLY A 120 8.70 -17.52 9.93
N ASP A 121 9.79 -18.23 9.71
CA ASP A 121 11.14 -17.67 9.72
C ASP A 121 11.46 -17.18 8.32
N VAL A 122 11.60 -15.85 8.20
CA VAL A 122 11.85 -15.19 6.92
C VAL A 122 13.34 -15.28 6.59
N PRO A 123 13.72 -15.83 5.43
CA PRO A 123 15.12 -15.92 5.03
C PRO A 123 15.69 -14.52 4.71
N PRO A 124 17.03 -14.35 4.73
CA PRO A 124 17.70 -13.07 4.48
C PRO A 124 17.74 -12.74 2.97
N VAL A 125 16.58 -12.50 2.36
CA VAL A 125 16.42 -12.29 0.90
C VAL A 125 15.89 -10.90 0.54
N GLY A 126 16.20 -9.88 1.31
CA GLY A 126 15.78 -8.51 1.01
C GLY A 126 14.36 -8.16 1.46
N ILE A 127 13.76 -8.96 2.34
CA ILE A 127 12.51 -8.64 3.02
C ILE A 127 12.84 -7.79 4.25
N LEU A 128 12.18 -6.65 4.40
CA LEU A 128 12.34 -5.79 5.58
C LEU A 128 11.61 -6.36 6.78
N HIS A 129 12.32 -6.57 7.88
CA HIS A 129 11.77 -7.12 9.11
C HIS A 129 11.12 -6.01 9.96
N ARG A 130 9.80 -5.99 10.00
CA ARG A 130 8.97 -5.13 10.86
C ARG A 130 7.87 -5.95 11.55
N LYS A 131 8.15 -7.23 11.79
CA LYS A 131 7.20 -8.21 12.35
C LYS A 131 6.70 -7.75 13.71
N VAL A 132 5.39 -7.54 13.81
CA VAL A 132 4.68 -7.18 15.04
C VAL A 132 4.35 -8.45 15.84
N ARG A 133 3.84 -9.48 15.14
CA ARG A 133 3.57 -10.81 15.68
C ARG A 133 3.59 -11.84 14.55
N ARG A 134 3.55 -13.13 14.90
CA ARG A 134 3.37 -14.21 13.93
C ARG A 134 1.89 -14.44 13.67
N GLY A 135 1.42 -14.05 12.49
CA GLY A 135 0.01 -14.09 12.10
C GLY A 135 -0.91 -13.22 12.97
N THR A 136 -2.13 -12.99 12.55
CA THR A 136 -3.16 -12.37 13.39
C THR A 136 -3.93 -13.42 14.19
N GLY A 137 -4.71 -12.98 15.19
CA GLY A 137 -5.77 -13.78 15.77
C GLY A 137 -6.87 -14.09 14.74
N ASP A 138 -7.68 -15.10 15.05
CA ASP A 138 -8.85 -15.45 14.24
C ASP A 138 -10.02 -14.52 14.60
N ILE A 139 -10.41 -13.65 13.68
CA ILE A 139 -11.49 -12.65 13.88
C ILE A 139 -12.86 -13.25 14.16
N VAL A 140 -13.05 -14.56 13.96
CA VAL A 140 -14.29 -15.26 14.34
C VAL A 140 -14.32 -15.55 15.84
N ARG A 141 -13.16 -15.63 16.49
CA ARG A 141 -13.01 -16.12 17.88
C ARG A 141 -12.44 -15.08 18.83
N GLU A 142 -11.60 -14.19 18.31
CA GLU A 142 -10.88 -13.20 19.11
C GLU A 142 -10.51 -11.98 18.27
N ASP A 143 -10.03 -10.94 18.92
CA ASP A 143 -9.47 -9.78 18.23
C ASP A 143 -8.22 -10.19 17.42
N ALA A 144 -8.15 -9.77 16.16
CA ALA A 144 -7.01 -10.06 15.28
C ALA A 144 -5.68 -9.55 15.87
N MET A 145 -5.71 -8.38 16.50
CA MET A 145 -4.55 -7.71 17.11
C MET A 145 -4.98 -6.86 18.30
N THR A 146 -4.08 -6.67 19.25
CA THR A 146 -4.26 -5.64 20.28
C THR A 146 -4.10 -4.24 19.66
N ARG A 147 -4.65 -3.23 20.34
CA ARG A 147 -4.50 -1.82 19.91
C ARG A 147 -3.03 -1.42 19.72
N GLN A 148 -2.15 -1.85 20.62
CA GLN A 148 -0.71 -1.58 20.53
C GLN A 148 -0.09 -2.22 19.27
N GLN A 149 -0.46 -3.46 18.94
CA GLN A 149 0.00 -4.14 17.73
C GLN A 149 -0.47 -3.43 16.46
N VAL A 150 -1.70 -2.89 16.45
CA VAL A 150 -2.18 -2.07 15.32
C VAL A 150 -1.31 -0.83 15.15
N LEU A 151 -1.00 -0.10 16.24
CA LEU A 151 -0.13 1.07 16.19
C LEU A 151 1.29 0.74 15.70
N GLU A 152 1.83 -0.41 16.08
CA GLU A 152 3.13 -0.89 15.60
C GLU A 152 3.10 -1.21 14.09
N ALA A 153 2.06 -1.89 13.62
CA ALA A 153 1.87 -2.17 12.20
C ALA A 153 1.72 -0.89 11.36
N MET A 154 0.95 0.08 11.85
CA MET A 154 0.82 1.40 11.21
C MET A 154 2.15 2.15 11.17
N THR A 155 2.97 2.03 12.24
CA THR A 155 4.32 2.62 12.27
C THR A 155 5.18 2.08 11.14
N ALA A 156 5.15 0.77 10.87
CA ALA A 156 5.88 0.20 9.76
C ALA A 156 5.47 0.81 8.40
N GLY A 157 4.18 1.09 8.20
CA GLY A 157 3.68 1.77 7.00
C GLY A 157 4.18 3.20 6.88
N ILE A 158 4.10 3.98 7.97
CA ILE A 158 4.56 5.37 8.02
C ILE A 158 6.07 5.46 7.72
N GLU A 159 6.88 4.57 8.31
CA GLU A 159 8.31 4.49 8.04
C GLU A 159 8.62 4.23 6.56
N GLN A 160 7.87 3.33 5.91
CA GLN A 160 8.05 3.06 4.48
C GLN A 160 7.67 4.25 3.61
N ALA A 161 6.59 4.96 3.94
CA ALA A 161 6.21 6.19 3.24
C ALA A 161 7.25 7.29 3.41
N ALA A 162 7.77 7.48 4.62
CA ALA A 162 8.83 8.45 4.90
C ALA A 162 10.13 8.12 4.15
N GLN A 163 10.52 6.83 4.14
CA GLN A 163 11.70 6.38 3.40
C GLN A 163 11.51 6.56 1.88
N ALA A 164 10.35 6.22 1.34
CA ALA A 164 10.05 6.43 -0.08
C ALA A 164 10.18 7.92 -0.46
N LYS A 165 9.67 8.81 0.38
CA LYS A 165 9.83 10.27 0.18
C LYS A 165 11.31 10.69 0.23
N ALA A 166 12.08 10.19 1.18
CA ALA A 166 13.52 10.49 1.30
C ALA A 166 14.31 9.99 0.08
N ASP A 167 13.92 8.87 -0.50
CA ASP A 167 14.52 8.28 -1.70
C ASP A 167 14.09 8.96 -3.02
N GLY A 168 13.27 10.01 -2.95
CA GLY A 168 12.76 10.75 -4.10
C GLY A 168 11.70 10.02 -4.90
N VAL A 169 10.99 9.08 -4.28
CA VAL A 169 9.84 8.39 -4.89
C VAL A 169 8.69 9.38 -5.06
N THR A 170 8.15 9.49 -6.27
CA THR A 170 7.04 10.39 -6.61
C THR A 170 5.69 9.68 -6.67
N ALA A 171 5.70 8.36 -6.88
CA ALA A 171 4.50 7.53 -6.80
C ALA A 171 4.80 6.28 -5.96
N LEU A 172 4.04 6.12 -4.88
CA LEU A 172 4.11 4.97 -3.99
C LEU A 172 2.84 4.14 -4.13
N GLY A 173 2.97 2.96 -4.75
CA GLY A 173 1.95 1.92 -4.69
C GLY A 173 2.01 1.20 -3.34
N ILE A 174 0.86 0.90 -2.77
CA ILE A 174 0.77 0.09 -1.55
C ILE A 174 0.03 -1.19 -1.87
N GLY A 175 0.50 -2.30 -1.32
CA GLY A 175 -0.09 -3.61 -1.48
C GLY A 175 0.10 -4.45 -0.24
N GLU A 176 -0.58 -5.57 -0.22
CA GLU A 176 -0.45 -6.53 0.86
C GLU A 176 -0.34 -7.96 0.31
N MET A 177 0.19 -8.87 1.12
CA MET A 177 0.25 -10.30 0.84
C MET A 177 -0.06 -11.08 2.12
N GLY A 178 -1.11 -11.90 2.06
CA GLY A 178 -1.47 -12.77 3.17
C GLY A 178 -2.61 -13.70 2.79
N ILE A 179 -2.42 -15.01 2.95
CA ILE A 179 -3.51 -15.95 2.69
C ILE A 179 -4.69 -15.64 3.63
N GLY A 180 -5.92 -15.61 3.09
CA GLY A 180 -7.12 -15.17 3.83
C GLY A 180 -7.37 -13.65 3.85
N ASN A 181 -6.50 -12.86 3.22
CA ASN A 181 -6.56 -11.39 3.18
C ASN A 181 -7.88 -10.82 2.65
N THR A 182 -8.54 -11.47 1.72
CA THR A 182 -9.82 -11.01 1.17
C THR A 182 -10.90 -10.94 2.26
N THR A 183 -10.92 -11.92 3.17
CA THR A 183 -11.87 -11.93 4.30
C THR A 183 -11.57 -10.79 5.28
N THR A 184 -10.31 -10.59 5.65
CA THR A 184 -9.93 -9.51 6.59
C THR A 184 -10.11 -8.13 5.97
N SER A 185 -9.81 -7.97 4.68
CA SER A 185 -10.08 -6.72 3.95
C SER A 185 -11.56 -6.40 3.89
N ALA A 186 -12.42 -7.39 3.62
CA ALA A 186 -13.87 -7.22 3.63
C ALA A 186 -14.38 -6.85 5.04
N ALA A 187 -13.83 -7.45 6.09
CA ALA A 187 -14.19 -7.12 7.48
C ALA A 187 -13.86 -5.65 7.81
N VAL A 188 -12.69 -5.15 7.40
CA VAL A 188 -12.32 -3.73 7.60
C VAL A 188 -13.23 -2.78 6.83
N LEU A 189 -13.69 -3.16 5.63
CA LEU A 189 -14.57 -2.31 4.82
C LEU A 189 -16.03 -2.31 5.31
N SER A 190 -16.41 -3.25 6.15
CA SER A 190 -17.80 -3.43 6.61
C SER A 190 -18.16 -2.60 7.85
N VAL A 191 -17.21 -1.91 8.46
CA VAL A 191 -17.36 -1.13 9.70
C VAL A 191 -17.26 0.37 9.47
#